data_69c514c3331de00173658a71ad3758c4
#
_entry.id   69c514c3331de00173658a71ad3758c4
#
_cell.length_a   1.000
_cell.length_b   1.000
_cell.length_c   1.000
_cell.angle_alpha   90.00
_cell.angle_beta   90.00
_cell.angle_gamma   90.00
#
_symmetry.space_group_name_H-M   'P 1'
#
loop_
_entity.id
_entity.type
_entity.pdbx_description
1 polymer ?
#
loop_
_entity_poly.entity_id
_entity_poly.type
_entity_poly.pdbx_seq_one_letter_code
_entity_poly.pdbx_strand_id
1 'polypeptide(L)'
;MDGNPVFIYLEAFSRPEHFEEFLPDYKNLEELEDHYRRGGLGDVKVKKFLNNVMQAELTPIRERRKEWEAKIPDVYDILKAGSAVAEKKAAETMTAVKKAMQIDYFG
;
A
#
# COMPACT_ATOMS: atom_id res chain seq x y z
N MET A 1 22.56 -9.23 -5.73
CA MET A 1 21.30 -8.74 -6.32
C MET A 1 20.08 -9.28 -5.56
N ASP A 2 19.97 -10.58 -5.47
CA ASP A 2 18.89 -11.21 -4.72
C ASP A 2 18.97 -10.83 -3.24
N GLY A 3 17.82 -10.45 -2.66
CA GLY A 3 17.77 -10.01 -1.28
C GLY A 3 18.18 -8.55 -1.04
N ASN A 4 18.53 -7.81 -2.10
CA ASN A 4 18.86 -6.38 -1.95
C ASN A 4 17.57 -5.59 -1.64
N PRO A 5 17.49 -4.93 -0.45
CA PRO A 5 16.27 -4.22 -0.06
C PRO A 5 15.82 -3.15 -1.05
N VAL A 6 16.76 -2.45 -1.70
CA VAL A 6 16.42 -1.39 -2.67
C VAL A 6 15.61 -1.96 -3.84
N PHE A 7 16.03 -3.11 -4.39
CA PHE A 7 15.32 -3.74 -5.50
C PHE A 7 14.02 -4.40 -5.08
N ILE A 8 13.95 -4.90 -3.84
CA ILE A 8 12.70 -5.43 -3.29
C ILE A 8 11.63 -4.32 -3.26
N TYR A 9 11.98 -3.13 -2.79
CA TYR A 9 11.06 -1.98 -2.79
C TYR A 9 10.72 -1.51 -4.21
N LEU A 10 11.69 -1.51 -5.11
CA LEU A 10 11.46 -1.13 -6.50
C LEU A 10 10.50 -2.08 -7.21
N GLU A 11 10.62 -3.38 -6.96
CA GLU A 11 9.66 -4.37 -7.50
C GLU A 11 8.23 -4.09 -7.03
N ALA A 12 8.07 -3.67 -5.77
CA ALA A 12 6.76 -3.40 -5.20
C ALA A 12 6.14 -2.08 -5.67
N PHE A 13 6.94 -1.03 -5.84
CA PHE A 13 6.43 0.33 -6.01
C PHE A 13 6.72 0.96 -7.36
N SER A 14 7.77 0.53 -8.08
CA SER A 14 8.11 1.16 -9.36
C SER A 14 7.12 0.79 -10.47
N ARG A 15 6.89 1.72 -11.37
CA ARG A 15 6.05 1.55 -12.56
C ARG A 15 6.81 2.05 -13.78
N PRO A 16 6.41 1.64 -15.00
CA PRO A 16 7.08 2.13 -16.22
C PRO A 16 7.16 3.65 -16.32
N GLU A 17 6.13 4.37 -15.86
CA GLU A 17 6.11 5.83 -15.86
C GLU A 17 7.23 6.44 -15.03
N HIS A 18 7.63 5.78 -13.95
CA HIS A 18 8.71 6.28 -13.08
C HIS A 18 10.06 6.28 -13.81
N PHE A 19 10.29 5.32 -14.69
CA PHE A 19 11.53 5.27 -15.49
C PHE A 19 11.57 6.41 -16.50
N GLU A 20 10.48 6.73 -17.15
CA GLU A 20 10.41 7.86 -18.08
C GLU A 20 10.66 9.19 -17.37
N GLU A 21 10.11 9.35 -16.16
CA GLU A 21 10.20 10.61 -15.41
C GLU A 21 11.53 10.78 -14.67
N PHE A 22 12.00 9.74 -14.01
CA PHE A 22 13.14 9.85 -13.10
C PHE A 22 14.42 9.18 -13.58
N LEU A 23 14.32 8.20 -14.47
CA LEU A 23 15.46 7.43 -14.92
C LEU A 23 15.28 6.98 -16.38
N PRO A 24 15.28 7.95 -17.33
CA PRO A 24 14.99 7.64 -18.73
C PRO A 24 16.05 6.79 -19.44
N ASP A 25 17.20 6.58 -18.84
CA ASP A 25 18.27 5.71 -19.38
C ASP A 25 17.86 4.24 -19.41
N TYR A 26 16.84 3.87 -18.65
CA TYR A 26 16.34 2.50 -18.55
C TYR A 26 14.84 2.46 -18.91
N LYS A 27 14.44 1.43 -19.62
CA LYS A 27 13.04 1.27 -20.02
C LYS A 27 12.17 0.69 -18.92
N ASN A 28 12.75 -0.20 -18.12
CA ASN A 28 12.04 -0.92 -17.08
C ASN A 28 13.01 -1.36 -15.97
N LEU A 29 12.45 -1.95 -14.93
CA LEU A 29 13.21 -2.43 -13.78
C LEU A 29 14.19 -3.54 -14.16
N GLU A 30 13.82 -4.40 -15.09
CA GLU A 30 14.66 -5.50 -15.56
C GLU A 30 15.99 -4.99 -16.15
N GLU A 31 15.94 -3.94 -16.98
CA GLU A 31 17.15 -3.31 -17.53
C GLU A 31 18.05 -2.73 -16.42
N LEU A 32 17.43 -2.11 -15.42
CA LEU A 32 18.16 -1.56 -14.28
C LEU A 32 18.82 -2.66 -13.45
N GLU A 33 18.11 -3.74 -13.18
CA GLU A 33 18.63 -4.90 -12.47
C GLU A 33 19.80 -5.56 -13.22
N ASP A 34 19.66 -5.70 -14.54
CA ASP A 34 20.72 -6.27 -15.38
C ASP A 34 21.98 -5.41 -15.34
N HIS A 35 21.86 -4.08 -15.40
CA HIS A 35 23.01 -3.19 -15.29
C HIS A 35 23.66 -3.30 -13.90
N TYR A 36 22.85 -3.40 -12.85
CA TYR A 36 23.37 -3.58 -11.49
C TYR A 36 24.15 -4.88 -11.35
N ARG A 37 23.64 -5.98 -11.92
CA ARG A 37 24.33 -7.29 -11.92
C ARG A 37 25.65 -7.26 -12.68
N ARG A 38 25.71 -6.54 -13.80
CA ARG A 38 26.93 -6.39 -14.59
C ARG A 38 28.00 -5.56 -13.89
N GLY A 39 27.59 -4.76 -12.90
CA GLY A 39 28.48 -3.83 -12.23
C GLY A 39 28.57 -2.48 -12.94
N GLY A 40 29.27 -1.54 -12.31
CA GLY A 40 29.41 -0.17 -12.83
C GLY A 40 28.25 0.77 -12.48
N LEU A 41 27.18 0.26 -11.87
CA LEU A 41 26.07 1.07 -11.39
C LEU A 41 26.24 1.33 -9.89
N GLY A 42 26.32 2.59 -9.50
CA GLY A 42 26.46 2.96 -8.10
C GLY A 42 25.18 2.83 -7.31
N ASP A 43 25.29 2.37 -6.06
CA ASP A 43 24.16 2.25 -5.16
C ASP A 43 23.43 3.57 -4.92
N VAL A 44 24.16 4.67 -4.89
CA VAL A 44 23.61 6.01 -4.69
C VAL A 44 22.58 6.36 -5.75
N LYS A 45 22.86 6.04 -7.02
CA LYS A 45 21.96 6.29 -8.15
C LYS A 45 20.66 5.48 -8.00
N VAL A 46 20.78 4.22 -7.64
CA VAL A 46 19.62 3.32 -7.43
C VAL A 46 18.79 3.80 -6.25
N LYS A 47 19.44 4.15 -5.16
CA LYS A 47 18.76 4.68 -3.96
C LYS A 47 18.03 5.98 -4.24
N LYS A 48 18.65 6.87 -5.02
CA LYS A 48 18.03 8.13 -5.43
C LYS A 48 16.77 7.87 -6.26
N PHE A 49 16.84 6.92 -7.18
CA PHE A 49 15.68 6.51 -7.98
C PHE A 49 14.57 5.97 -7.09
N LEU A 50 14.89 5.07 -6.16
CA LEU A 50 13.92 4.53 -5.20
C LEU A 50 13.28 5.66 -4.38
N ASN A 51 14.06 6.61 -3.90
CA ASN A 51 13.54 7.75 -3.15
C ASN A 51 12.56 8.56 -3.99
N ASN A 52 12.87 8.84 -5.26
CA ASN A 52 11.97 9.56 -6.16
C ASN A 52 10.66 8.81 -6.39
N VAL A 53 10.73 7.49 -6.59
CA VAL A 53 9.55 6.63 -6.73
C VAL A 53 8.69 6.67 -5.47
N MET A 54 9.31 6.49 -4.30
CA MET A 54 8.59 6.51 -3.02
C MET A 54 7.95 7.88 -2.75
N GLN A 55 8.64 8.97 -3.05
CA GLN A 55 8.08 10.31 -2.87
C GLN A 55 6.88 10.53 -3.80
N ALA A 56 6.96 10.08 -5.05
CA ALA A 56 5.86 10.20 -6.00
C ALA A 56 4.62 9.41 -5.54
N GLU A 57 4.82 8.23 -4.97
CA GLU A 57 3.71 7.38 -4.50
C GLU A 57 3.16 7.83 -3.15
N LEU A 58 4.00 8.27 -2.23
CA LEU A 58 3.60 8.59 -0.87
C LEU A 58 3.13 10.03 -0.66
N THR A 59 3.54 10.97 -1.50
CA THR A 59 3.15 12.39 -1.35
C THR A 59 1.63 12.58 -1.34
N PRO A 60 0.85 12.01 -2.29
CA PRO A 60 -0.61 12.12 -2.22
C PRO A 60 -1.21 11.53 -0.95
N ILE A 61 -0.63 10.43 -0.46
CA ILE A 61 -1.09 9.76 0.77
C ILE A 61 -0.84 10.66 1.98
N ARG A 62 0.35 11.29 2.05
CA ARG A 62 0.69 12.22 3.14
C ARG A 62 -0.19 13.45 3.15
N GLU A 63 -0.52 13.98 1.98
CA GLU A 63 -1.42 15.14 1.85
C GLU A 63 -2.82 14.80 2.35
N ARG A 64 -3.36 13.65 1.96
CA ARG A 64 -4.65 13.17 2.45
C ARG A 64 -4.64 12.95 3.96
N ARG A 65 -3.54 12.41 4.48
CA ARG A 65 -3.38 12.22 5.91
C ARG A 65 -3.44 13.56 6.67
N LYS A 66 -2.78 14.59 6.15
CA LYS A 66 -2.83 15.93 6.76
C LYS A 66 -4.24 16.51 6.77
N GLU A 67 -4.98 16.33 5.68
CA GLU A 67 -6.38 16.77 5.61
C GLU A 67 -7.22 16.10 6.68
N TRP A 68 -7.08 14.79 6.84
CA TRP A 68 -7.83 14.03 7.84
C TRP A 68 -7.37 14.30 9.26
N GLU A 69 -6.10 14.60 9.49
CA GLU A 69 -5.61 15.01 10.82
C GLU A 69 -6.29 16.29 11.30
N ALA A 70 -6.64 17.18 10.38
CA ALA A 70 -7.41 18.38 10.70
C ALA A 70 -8.89 18.08 10.98
N LYS A 71 -9.37 16.87 10.65
CA LYS A 71 -10.77 16.45 10.73
C LYS A 71 -10.94 15.19 11.58
N ILE A 72 -10.24 15.12 12.71
CA ILE A 72 -10.31 13.93 13.59
C ILE A 72 -11.72 13.56 14.00
N PRO A 73 -12.62 14.50 14.38
CA PRO A 73 -14.01 14.13 14.69
C PRO A 73 -14.72 13.42 13.55
N ASP A 74 -14.49 13.86 12.31
CA ASP A 74 -15.08 13.21 11.12
C ASP A 74 -14.54 11.79 10.93
N VAL A 75 -13.25 11.57 11.23
CA VAL A 75 -12.64 10.24 11.17
C VAL A 75 -13.32 9.30 12.18
N TYR A 76 -13.56 9.77 13.40
CA TYR A 76 -14.27 8.99 14.41
C TYR A 76 -15.70 8.67 13.98
N ASP A 77 -16.39 9.60 13.33
CA ASP A 77 -17.73 9.37 12.81
C ASP A 77 -17.76 8.28 11.73
N ILE A 78 -16.76 8.29 10.84
CA ILE A 78 -16.60 7.25 9.82
C ILE A 78 -16.36 5.87 10.46
N LEU A 79 -15.46 5.81 11.44
CA LEU A 79 -15.18 4.58 12.16
C LEU A 79 -16.41 4.05 12.89
N LYS A 80 -17.16 4.91 13.52
CA LYS A 80 -18.40 4.57 14.24
C LYS A 80 -19.45 4.01 13.27
N ALA A 81 -19.63 4.67 12.14
CA ALA A 81 -20.58 4.20 11.11
C ALA A 81 -20.16 2.86 10.52
N GLY A 82 -18.86 2.69 10.23
CA GLY A 82 -18.30 1.43 9.73
C GLY A 82 -18.44 0.30 10.74
N SER A 83 -18.20 0.57 12.02
CA SER A 83 -18.37 -0.40 13.10
C SER A 83 -19.82 -0.85 13.24
N ALA A 84 -20.78 0.07 13.09
CA ALA A 84 -22.20 -0.26 13.12
C ALA A 84 -22.59 -1.21 11.98
N VAL A 85 -22.07 -0.98 10.78
CA VAL A 85 -22.29 -1.88 9.62
C VAL A 85 -21.71 -3.27 9.90
N ALA A 86 -20.50 -3.34 10.41
CA ALA A 86 -19.84 -4.61 10.75
C ALA A 86 -20.61 -5.35 11.84
N GLU A 87 -21.05 -4.65 12.87
CA GLU A 87 -21.84 -5.22 13.97
C GLU A 87 -23.15 -5.82 13.47
N LYS A 88 -23.84 -5.11 12.59
CA LYS A 88 -25.08 -5.59 11.97
C LYS A 88 -24.84 -6.89 11.19
N LYS A 89 -23.77 -6.94 10.40
CA LYS A 89 -23.43 -8.13 9.62
C LYS A 89 -23.07 -9.29 10.54
N ALA A 90 -22.31 -9.04 11.58
CA ALA A 90 -21.93 -10.05 12.56
C ALA A 90 -23.18 -10.61 13.29
N ALA A 91 -24.12 -9.75 13.66
CA ALA A 91 -25.35 -10.16 14.31
C ALA A 91 -26.21 -11.04 13.39
N GLU A 92 -26.33 -10.69 12.11
CA GLU A 92 -27.04 -11.51 11.13
C GLU A 92 -26.40 -12.88 10.98
N THR A 93 -25.08 -12.93 10.88
CA THR A 93 -24.32 -14.17 10.77
C THR A 93 -24.49 -15.05 12.01
N MET A 94 -24.40 -14.44 13.20
CA MET A 94 -24.58 -15.19 14.45
C MET A 94 -26.00 -15.72 14.61
N THR A 95 -27.00 -14.98 14.17
CA THR A 95 -28.38 -15.47 14.16
C THR A 95 -28.51 -16.72 13.29
N ALA A 96 -27.92 -16.71 12.09
CA ALA A 96 -27.92 -17.85 11.19
C ALA A 96 -27.16 -19.05 11.78
N VAL A 97 -26.01 -18.80 12.41
CA VAL A 97 -25.22 -19.85 13.07
C VAL A 97 -25.98 -20.50 14.21
N LYS A 98 -26.55 -19.71 15.08
CA LYS A 98 -27.33 -20.22 16.23
C LYS A 98 -28.53 -21.05 15.77
N LYS A 99 -29.20 -20.60 14.74
CA LYS A 99 -30.32 -21.32 14.15
C LYS A 99 -29.88 -22.67 13.56
N ALA A 100 -28.77 -22.65 12.80
CA ALA A 100 -28.22 -23.86 12.20
C ALA A 100 -27.77 -24.87 13.27
N MET A 101 -27.26 -24.39 14.40
CA MET A 101 -26.84 -25.22 15.53
C MET A 101 -27.99 -25.58 16.47
N GLN A 102 -29.19 -25.08 16.24
CA GLN A 102 -30.38 -25.28 17.07
C GLN A 102 -30.20 -24.79 18.51
N ILE A 103 -29.48 -23.65 18.66
CA ILE A 103 -29.28 -23.02 19.98
C ILE A 103 -29.86 -21.63 20.05
N ASP A 104 -30.85 -21.34 19.19
CA ASP A 104 -31.55 -20.06 19.11
C ASP A 104 -32.76 -19.97 20.04
N TYR A 105 -32.55 -20.34 21.31
CA TYR A 105 -33.63 -20.49 22.30
C TYR A 105 -34.41 -19.18 22.53
N PHE A 106 -33.80 -18.03 22.31
CA PHE A 106 -34.41 -16.75 22.62
C PHE A 106 -34.57 -15.85 21.37
N GLY A 107 -34.44 -16.43 20.19
CA GLY A 107 -34.62 -15.70 18.94
C GLY A 107 -33.37 -15.41 18.15
#